data_fad78d8a0fb3e0be918cb24e45c836a4
#
_entry.id   fad78d8a0fb3e0be918cb24e45c836a4
#
_cell.length_a   1.000
_cell.length_b   1.000
_cell.length_c   1.000
_cell.angle_alpha   90.00
_cell.angle_beta   90.00
_cell.angle_gamma   90.00
#
_symmetry.space_group_name_H-M   'P 1'
#
loop_
_entity.id
_entity.type
_entity.pdbx_description
1 polymer ?
#
loop_
_entity_poly.entity_id
_entity_poly.type
_entity_poly.pdbx_seq_one_letter_code
_entity_poly.pdbx_strand_id
1 'polypeptide(L)'
;MNKLYTPSLEVAFLERGPADGRVIIFLHGFPDDATGFLPVMNLLADKGIRTLAPYMRGFGLTTFRDGSMLRSGDTASLIMDVLEIMDVLCIDRATFVGHGLGARTAQGLAALYSEHVERLVTFGSYAIAPPNKDLLPTYSILQENWYELLLKTPFAERILEDDMDRFARYLWSIWSPGWCATEREIALAGVVKSFMTQDFVEIVLSAYTGKGHDARLSDIQTTLSARPRVTVPTTIIRGGQDPLEPPAYVARDEVFFTSIKQKITWPDVGHFAHREKPAAVTEVLLNAI
;
A
#
# COMPACT_ATOMS: atom_id res chain seq x y z
N MET A 1 12.81 12.16 -10.16
CA MET A 1 11.96 12.18 -8.95
C MET A 1 11.41 13.59 -8.81
N ASN A 2 10.09 13.71 -8.72
CA ASN A 2 9.39 14.97 -8.63
C ASN A 2 9.05 15.28 -7.16
N LYS A 3 8.73 16.53 -6.86
CA LYS A 3 8.25 16.98 -5.55
C LYS A 3 7.01 17.85 -5.71
N LEU A 4 6.09 17.74 -4.78
CA LEU A 4 4.93 18.63 -4.64
C LEU A 4 4.74 19.02 -3.17
N TYR A 5 4.02 20.10 -2.94
CA TYR A 5 3.74 20.61 -1.61
C TYR A 5 2.24 20.54 -1.35
N THR A 6 1.83 19.69 -0.44
CA THR A 6 0.46 19.66 0.09
C THR A 6 0.36 20.55 1.35
N PRO A 7 -0.80 20.77 1.93
CA PRO A 7 -0.92 21.40 3.24
C PRO A 7 -0.07 20.69 4.33
N SER A 8 0.02 19.35 4.26
CA SER A 8 0.65 18.53 5.28
C SER A 8 2.11 18.16 4.99
N LEU A 9 2.43 17.88 3.72
CA LEU A 9 3.68 17.22 3.34
C LEU A 9 4.40 17.94 2.19
N GLU A 10 5.72 17.82 2.17
CA GLU A 10 6.52 17.86 0.95
C GLU A 10 6.61 16.43 0.43
N VAL A 11 5.85 16.11 -0.61
CA VAL A 11 5.75 14.74 -1.14
C VAL A 11 6.74 14.54 -2.27
N ALA A 12 7.62 13.56 -2.13
CA ALA A 12 8.40 13.03 -3.23
C ALA A 12 7.58 11.98 -4.00
N PHE A 13 7.60 12.02 -5.32
CA PHE A 13 6.86 11.06 -6.13
C PHE A 13 7.53 10.72 -7.45
N LEU A 14 7.18 9.57 -7.97
CA LEU A 14 7.55 9.13 -9.31
C LEU A 14 6.38 9.40 -10.25
N GLU A 15 6.69 9.86 -11.47
CA GLU A 15 5.69 10.11 -12.51
C GLU A 15 6.19 9.57 -13.84
N ARG A 16 5.30 8.97 -14.62
CA ARG A 16 5.57 8.47 -15.97
C ARG A 16 4.35 8.70 -16.85
N GLY A 17 4.60 8.78 -18.16
CA GLY A 17 3.55 8.98 -19.16
C GLY A 17 3.20 10.45 -19.42
N PRO A 18 2.29 10.73 -20.36
CA PRO A 18 1.90 12.07 -20.75
C PRO A 18 1.02 12.74 -19.68
N ALA A 19 1.16 14.05 -19.52
CA ALA A 19 0.46 14.82 -18.47
C ALA A 19 -1.07 14.81 -18.63
N ASP A 20 -1.57 14.68 -19.85
CA ASP A 20 -2.97 14.63 -20.23
C ASP A 20 -3.52 13.18 -20.34
N GLY A 21 -2.70 12.18 -20.03
CA GLY A 21 -3.10 10.79 -20.01
C GLY A 21 -4.08 10.46 -18.88
N ARG A 22 -4.82 9.35 -19.06
CA ARG A 22 -5.64 8.78 -17.98
C ARG A 22 -4.74 8.47 -16.77
N VAL A 23 -5.21 8.81 -15.58
CA VAL A 23 -4.38 8.78 -14.37
C VAL A 23 -4.53 7.46 -13.62
N ILE A 24 -3.39 6.85 -13.29
CA ILE A 24 -3.29 5.76 -12.31
C ILE A 24 -2.38 6.19 -11.16
N ILE A 25 -2.85 6.08 -9.93
CA ILE A 25 -2.09 6.36 -8.71
C ILE A 25 -1.74 5.05 -8.01
N PHE A 26 -0.44 4.83 -7.79
CA PHE A 26 0.10 3.64 -7.13
C PHE A 26 0.47 3.96 -5.69
N LEU A 27 -0.02 3.14 -4.75
CA LEU A 27 0.25 3.29 -3.32
C LEU A 27 0.98 2.04 -2.82
N HIS A 28 2.21 2.24 -2.35
CA HIS A 28 3.06 1.15 -1.85
C HIS A 28 2.75 0.76 -0.41
N GLY A 29 3.26 -0.38 0.03
CA GLY A 29 3.16 -0.87 1.40
C GLY A 29 4.49 -0.82 2.15
N PHE A 30 4.53 -1.50 3.30
CA PHE A 30 5.71 -1.77 4.12
C PHE A 30 6.04 -3.27 4.06
N PRO A 31 7.30 -3.64 3.95
CA PRO A 31 8.52 -2.84 3.76
C PRO A 31 8.89 -2.71 2.27
N ASP A 32 8.19 -1.87 1.56
CA ASP A 32 8.40 -1.53 0.15
C ASP A 32 8.35 0.00 -0.02
N ASP A 33 8.57 0.50 -1.24
CA ASP A 33 8.47 1.91 -1.58
C ASP A 33 7.90 2.14 -2.99
N ALA A 34 7.81 3.40 -3.39
CA ALA A 34 7.26 3.81 -4.69
C ALA A 34 8.00 3.19 -5.89
N THR A 35 9.29 2.84 -5.75
CA THR A 35 10.08 2.26 -6.84
C THR A 35 9.59 0.88 -7.25
N GLY A 36 8.84 0.18 -6.39
CA GLY A 36 8.23 -1.10 -6.70
C GLY A 36 7.36 -1.09 -7.94
N PHE A 37 6.73 0.03 -8.18
CA PHE A 37 5.84 0.19 -9.34
C PHE A 37 6.53 0.69 -10.61
N LEU A 38 7.81 1.10 -10.56
CA LEU A 38 8.52 1.65 -11.72
C LEU A 38 8.46 0.76 -12.98
N PRO A 39 8.66 -0.57 -12.90
CA PRO A 39 8.56 -1.42 -14.08
C PRO A 39 7.17 -1.36 -14.73
N VAL A 40 6.11 -1.40 -13.92
CA VAL A 40 4.72 -1.30 -14.37
C VAL A 40 4.44 0.09 -14.95
N MET A 41 4.88 1.15 -14.25
CA MET A 41 4.70 2.54 -14.68
C MET A 41 5.34 2.82 -16.04
N ASN A 42 6.55 2.29 -16.29
CA ASN A 42 7.22 2.46 -17.58
C ASN A 42 6.41 1.79 -18.71
N LEU A 43 5.94 0.57 -18.50
CA LEU A 43 5.13 -0.15 -19.50
C LEU A 43 3.79 0.54 -19.79
N LEU A 44 3.16 1.14 -18.79
CA LEU A 44 1.92 1.91 -18.93
C LEU A 44 2.15 3.26 -19.64
N ALA A 45 3.28 3.91 -19.38
CA ALA A 45 3.65 5.16 -20.04
C ALA A 45 3.76 4.99 -21.55
N ASP A 46 4.30 3.86 -22.02
CA ASP A 46 4.38 3.50 -23.45
C ASP A 46 2.99 3.31 -24.09
N LYS A 47 1.93 3.19 -23.27
CA LYS A 47 0.53 3.11 -23.68
C LYS A 47 -0.25 4.43 -23.51
N GLY A 48 0.45 5.52 -23.22
CA GLY A 48 -0.18 6.83 -23.03
C GLY A 48 -0.89 7.02 -21.70
N ILE A 49 -0.62 6.19 -20.72
CA ILE A 49 -1.21 6.29 -19.37
C ILE A 49 -0.31 7.14 -18.48
N ARG A 50 -0.88 8.14 -17.82
CA ARG A 50 -0.19 8.92 -16.78
C ARG A 50 -0.20 8.15 -15.47
N THR A 51 0.96 7.90 -14.90
CA THR A 51 1.13 7.13 -13.68
C THR A 51 1.85 7.93 -12.62
N LEU A 52 1.36 7.88 -11.40
CA LEU A 52 1.90 8.57 -10.23
C LEU A 52 2.13 7.54 -9.11
N ALA A 53 3.30 7.58 -8.48
CA ALA A 53 3.60 6.78 -7.30
C ALA A 53 4.26 7.68 -6.25
N PRO A 54 3.49 8.21 -5.28
CA PRO A 54 4.07 8.96 -4.17
C PRO A 54 4.83 8.03 -3.23
N TYR A 55 5.95 8.51 -2.68
CA TYR A 55 6.46 7.95 -1.45
C TYR A 55 5.50 8.36 -0.33
N MET A 56 4.89 7.39 0.32
CA MET A 56 3.96 7.64 1.41
C MET A 56 4.69 8.33 2.58
N ARG A 57 3.94 8.99 3.47
CA ARG A 57 4.53 9.65 4.65
C ARG A 57 5.49 8.73 5.40
N GLY A 58 6.63 9.24 5.82
CA GLY A 58 7.68 8.47 6.48
C GLY A 58 8.60 7.68 5.55
N PHE A 59 8.38 7.71 4.22
CA PHE A 59 9.19 6.97 3.26
C PHE A 59 9.93 7.89 2.28
N GLY A 60 11.11 7.47 1.86
CA GLY A 60 11.91 8.13 0.84
C GLY A 60 12.24 9.58 1.19
N LEU A 61 11.93 10.52 0.30
CA LEU A 61 12.16 11.94 0.51
C LEU A 61 10.86 12.71 0.82
N THR A 62 9.78 12.01 1.17
CA THR A 62 8.56 12.65 1.67
C THR A 62 8.77 13.09 3.12
N THR A 63 8.51 14.36 3.41
CA THR A 63 8.73 14.95 4.73
C THR A 63 7.52 15.78 5.17
N PHE A 64 7.35 15.93 6.47
CA PHE A 64 6.33 16.82 7.03
C PHE A 64 6.76 18.28 6.88
N ARG A 65 5.81 19.14 6.53
CA ARG A 65 6.06 20.58 6.38
C ARG A 65 6.15 21.29 7.72
N ASP A 66 5.53 20.75 8.74
CA ASP A 66 5.54 21.28 10.10
C ASP A 66 5.99 20.20 11.08
N GLY A 67 7.04 20.50 11.85
CA GLY A 67 7.59 19.61 12.87
C GLY A 67 6.61 19.26 13.99
N SER A 68 5.56 20.08 14.20
CA SER A 68 4.50 19.84 15.21
C SER A 68 3.41 18.87 14.74
N MET A 69 3.37 18.51 13.45
CA MET A 69 2.39 17.57 12.92
C MET A 69 2.60 16.17 13.48
N LEU A 70 1.49 15.50 13.78
CA LEU A 70 1.51 14.14 14.31
C LEU A 70 2.03 13.15 13.27
N ARG A 71 2.98 12.31 13.66
CA ARG A 71 3.55 11.23 12.84
C ARG A 71 2.64 10.00 12.88
N SER A 72 1.42 10.17 12.39
CA SER A 72 0.46 9.07 12.30
C SER A 72 0.62 8.30 11.00
N GLY A 73 0.74 6.97 11.09
CA GLY A 73 0.68 6.04 9.96
C GLY A 73 -0.71 5.40 9.81
N ASP A 74 -1.73 5.91 10.48
CA ASP A 74 -3.08 5.35 10.43
C ASP A 74 -3.73 5.56 9.05
N THR A 75 -4.70 4.71 8.72
CA THR A 75 -5.34 4.69 7.40
C THR A 75 -6.04 6.02 7.07
N ALA A 76 -6.64 6.71 8.04
CA ALA A 76 -7.30 7.98 7.80
C ALA A 76 -6.28 9.06 7.39
N SER A 77 -5.16 9.14 8.09
CA SER A 77 -4.06 10.05 7.76
C SER A 77 -3.48 9.78 6.37
N LEU A 78 -3.31 8.51 6.00
CA LEU A 78 -2.83 8.12 4.67
C LEU A 78 -3.84 8.46 3.55
N ILE A 79 -5.13 8.34 3.81
CA ILE A 79 -6.20 8.75 2.88
C ILE A 79 -6.16 10.26 2.66
N MET A 80 -6.02 11.03 3.74
CA MET A 80 -5.95 12.49 3.61
C MET A 80 -4.74 12.96 2.80
N ASP A 81 -3.57 12.32 2.96
CA ASP A 81 -2.43 12.61 2.11
C ASP A 81 -2.74 12.40 0.63
N VAL A 82 -3.41 11.31 0.29
CA VAL A 82 -3.77 11.01 -1.10
C VAL A 82 -4.73 12.06 -1.66
N LEU A 83 -5.73 12.47 -0.88
CA LEU A 83 -6.67 13.53 -1.28
C LEU A 83 -5.97 14.88 -1.46
N GLU A 84 -5.06 15.25 -0.55
CA GLU A 84 -4.25 16.48 -0.69
C GLU A 84 -3.35 16.43 -1.93
N ILE A 85 -2.76 15.27 -2.27
CA ILE A 85 -1.95 15.08 -3.49
C ILE A 85 -2.82 15.27 -4.74
N MET A 86 -4.02 14.68 -4.76
CA MET A 86 -4.97 14.81 -5.87
C MET A 86 -5.39 16.26 -6.07
N ASP A 87 -5.72 16.96 -4.98
CA ASP A 87 -6.11 18.37 -5.00
C ASP A 87 -5.01 19.25 -5.61
N VAL A 88 -3.77 19.13 -5.12
CA VAL A 88 -2.61 19.90 -5.63
C VAL A 88 -2.33 19.62 -7.10
N LEU A 89 -2.55 18.37 -7.56
CA LEU A 89 -2.35 17.97 -8.95
C LEU A 89 -3.57 18.22 -9.84
N CYS A 90 -4.66 18.77 -9.30
CA CYS A 90 -5.95 18.97 -9.96
C CYS A 90 -6.47 17.67 -10.60
N ILE A 91 -6.38 16.56 -9.85
CA ILE A 91 -6.88 15.25 -10.26
C ILE A 91 -8.20 14.99 -9.53
N ASP A 92 -9.31 15.15 -10.21
CA ASP A 92 -10.64 14.92 -9.61
C ASP A 92 -10.90 13.44 -9.38
N ARG A 93 -10.41 12.57 -10.29
CA ARG A 93 -10.69 11.14 -10.26
C ARG A 93 -9.55 10.34 -10.90
N ALA A 94 -9.22 9.18 -10.31
CA ALA A 94 -8.16 8.30 -10.81
C ALA A 94 -8.48 6.81 -10.59
N THR A 95 -7.75 5.94 -11.30
CA THR A 95 -7.64 4.53 -10.96
C THR A 95 -6.58 4.38 -9.87
N PHE A 96 -6.89 3.65 -8.80
CA PHE A 96 -5.95 3.38 -7.71
C PHE A 96 -5.43 1.96 -7.75
N VAL A 97 -4.14 1.83 -7.51
CA VAL A 97 -3.45 0.54 -7.38
C VAL A 97 -2.77 0.51 -6.03
N GLY A 98 -3.15 -0.40 -5.16
CA GLY A 98 -2.63 -0.46 -3.79
C GLY A 98 -2.01 -1.80 -3.42
N HIS A 99 -0.89 -1.75 -2.67
CA HIS A 99 -0.19 -2.90 -2.10
C HIS A 99 0.05 -2.71 -0.60
N GLY A 100 -0.20 -3.71 0.22
CA GLY A 100 0.03 -3.67 1.67
C GLY A 100 -0.70 -2.49 2.36
N LEU A 101 0.03 -1.58 3.03
CA LEU A 101 -0.54 -0.34 3.59
C LEU A 101 -1.19 0.53 2.51
N GLY A 102 -0.61 0.56 1.30
CA GLY A 102 -1.21 1.24 0.17
C GLY A 102 -2.51 0.61 -0.31
N ALA A 103 -2.67 -0.72 -0.21
CA ALA A 103 -3.93 -1.38 -0.48
C ALA A 103 -4.99 -0.97 0.54
N ARG A 104 -4.64 -0.95 1.82
CA ARG A 104 -5.53 -0.48 2.90
C ARG A 104 -5.99 0.96 2.66
N THR A 105 -5.06 1.84 2.28
CA THR A 105 -5.34 3.24 1.95
C THR A 105 -6.25 3.37 0.74
N ALA A 106 -5.94 2.69 -0.37
CA ALA A 106 -6.75 2.73 -1.60
C ALA A 106 -8.17 2.17 -1.39
N GLN A 107 -8.30 1.09 -0.62
CA GLN A 107 -9.60 0.51 -0.26
C GLN A 107 -10.41 1.46 0.63
N GLY A 108 -9.77 2.09 1.63
CA GLY A 108 -10.41 3.08 2.50
C GLY A 108 -10.87 4.31 1.71
N LEU A 109 -10.03 4.83 0.83
CA LEU A 109 -10.39 5.91 -0.10
C LEU A 109 -11.58 5.51 -0.97
N ALA A 110 -11.55 4.33 -1.58
CA ALA A 110 -12.63 3.83 -2.44
C ALA A 110 -13.95 3.59 -1.68
N ALA A 111 -13.89 3.29 -0.39
CA ALA A 111 -15.06 3.09 0.44
C ALA A 111 -15.69 4.39 0.94
N LEU A 112 -14.89 5.42 1.25
CA LEU A 112 -15.34 6.67 1.85
C LEU A 112 -15.47 7.83 0.86
N TYR A 113 -14.67 7.81 -0.21
CA TYR A 113 -14.53 8.88 -1.21
C TYR A 113 -14.62 8.29 -2.62
N SER A 114 -15.66 7.46 -2.86
CA SER A 114 -15.86 6.72 -4.11
C SER A 114 -15.95 7.62 -5.35
N GLU A 115 -16.32 8.88 -5.20
CA GLU A 115 -16.37 9.90 -6.26
C GLU A 115 -14.99 10.18 -6.85
N HIS A 116 -13.92 10.03 -6.08
CA HIS A 116 -12.53 10.21 -6.52
C HIS A 116 -11.92 8.96 -7.13
N VAL A 117 -12.59 7.79 -7.00
CA VAL A 117 -12.06 6.50 -7.44
C VAL A 117 -12.79 6.00 -8.67
N GLU A 118 -12.10 5.94 -9.81
CA GLU A 118 -12.67 5.37 -11.03
C GLU A 118 -12.72 3.84 -10.96
N ARG A 119 -11.61 3.26 -10.56
CA ARG A 119 -11.42 1.81 -10.36
C ARG A 119 -10.41 1.56 -9.26
N LEU A 120 -10.51 0.41 -8.63
CA LEU A 120 -9.55 -0.08 -7.67
C LEU A 120 -8.90 -1.37 -8.18
N VAL A 121 -7.58 -1.42 -8.16
CA VAL A 121 -6.81 -2.66 -8.27
C VAL A 121 -6.06 -2.85 -6.95
N THR A 122 -6.31 -3.93 -6.27
CA THR A 122 -5.72 -4.21 -4.97
C THR A 122 -4.94 -5.51 -4.97
N PHE A 123 -3.74 -5.47 -4.41
CA PHE A 123 -2.98 -6.68 -4.13
C PHE A 123 -3.40 -7.19 -2.75
N GLY A 124 -3.99 -8.37 -2.73
CA GLY A 124 -4.53 -8.99 -1.54
C GLY A 124 -6.01 -8.68 -1.25
N SER A 125 -6.47 -9.24 -0.16
CA SER A 125 -7.85 -9.22 0.32
C SER A 125 -8.24 -7.87 0.95
N TYR A 126 -9.48 -7.77 1.43
CA TYR A 126 -9.95 -6.62 2.18
C TYR A 126 -9.13 -6.37 3.46
N ALA A 127 -8.55 -5.16 3.56
CA ALA A 127 -7.56 -4.82 4.57
C ALA A 127 -7.89 -3.57 5.42
N ILE A 128 -9.05 -2.93 5.23
CA ILE A 128 -9.39 -1.65 5.89
C ILE A 128 -9.39 -1.76 7.42
N ALA A 129 -9.88 -2.86 7.94
CA ALA A 129 -9.93 -3.10 9.38
C ALA A 129 -9.47 -4.52 9.73
N PRO A 130 -8.87 -4.71 10.90
CA PRO A 130 -8.43 -6.03 11.34
C PRO A 130 -9.60 -7.02 11.39
N PRO A 131 -9.32 -8.32 11.30
CA PRO A 131 -10.35 -9.34 11.41
C PRO A 131 -11.14 -9.17 12.71
N ASN A 132 -12.44 -9.41 12.65
CA ASN A 132 -13.35 -9.45 13.78
C ASN A 132 -12.95 -10.58 14.77
N LYS A 133 -13.43 -10.51 16.01
CA LYS A 133 -13.27 -11.58 17.01
C LYS A 133 -13.74 -12.95 16.51
N ASP A 134 -14.72 -12.97 15.59
CA ASP A 134 -15.24 -14.18 14.96
C ASP A 134 -14.28 -14.78 13.90
N LEU A 135 -13.27 -14.01 13.51
CA LEU A 135 -12.16 -14.41 12.67
C LEU A 135 -10.87 -14.36 13.48
N LEU A 136 -10.90 -14.89 14.71
CA LEU A 136 -9.69 -15.04 15.49
C LEU A 136 -8.65 -15.78 14.63
N PRO A 137 -7.45 -15.22 14.51
CA PRO A 137 -6.43 -15.85 13.71
C PRO A 137 -6.16 -17.24 14.30
N THR A 138 -6.24 -18.24 13.44
CA THR A 138 -5.71 -19.57 13.78
C THR A 138 -4.22 -19.46 14.03
N TYR A 139 -3.63 -20.45 14.68
CA TYR A 139 -2.19 -20.49 14.91
C TYR A 139 -1.39 -20.28 13.62
N SER A 140 -1.84 -20.88 12.51
CA SER A 140 -1.21 -20.68 11.19
C SER A 140 -1.22 -19.24 10.73
N ILE A 141 -2.34 -18.52 10.89
CA ILE A 141 -2.42 -17.10 10.53
C ILE A 141 -1.50 -16.26 11.42
N LEU A 142 -1.44 -16.54 12.72
CA LEU A 142 -0.51 -15.85 13.62
C LEU A 142 0.95 -16.14 13.28
N GLN A 143 1.26 -17.35 12.84
CA GLN A 143 2.58 -17.75 12.41
C GLN A 143 3.06 -16.92 11.20
N GLU A 144 2.20 -16.67 10.24
CA GLU A 144 2.54 -15.88 9.05
C GLU A 144 2.57 -14.36 9.34
N ASN A 145 1.71 -13.88 10.24
CA ASN A 145 1.61 -12.47 10.63
C ASN A 145 2.38 -12.13 11.92
N TRP A 146 3.36 -12.95 12.31
CA TRP A 146 4.17 -12.73 13.53
C TRP A 146 4.82 -11.34 13.59
N TYR A 147 5.18 -10.79 12.44
CA TYR A 147 5.81 -9.48 12.34
C TYR A 147 4.90 -8.35 12.86
N GLU A 148 3.58 -8.45 12.66
CA GLU A 148 2.63 -7.47 13.24
C GLU A 148 2.63 -7.52 14.77
N LEU A 149 2.81 -8.71 15.35
CA LEU A 149 2.94 -8.84 16.80
C LEU A 149 4.27 -8.29 17.28
N LEU A 150 5.35 -8.55 16.55
CA LEU A 150 6.67 -7.98 16.84
C LEU A 150 6.62 -6.45 16.85
N LEU A 151 5.99 -5.85 15.83
CA LEU A 151 5.86 -4.38 15.72
C LEU A 151 5.02 -3.74 16.85
N LYS A 152 4.27 -4.52 17.61
CA LYS A 152 3.53 -4.07 18.81
C LYS A 152 4.32 -4.23 20.11
N THR A 153 5.52 -4.80 20.06
CA THR A 153 6.37 -4.98 21.24
C THR A 153 7.25 -3.75 21.52
N PRO A 154 7.77 -3.62 22.74
CA PRO A 154 8.74 -2.57 23.07
C PRO A 154 10.08 -2.65 22.31
N PHE A 155 10.36 -3.77 21.64
CA PHE A 155 11.58 -4.00 20.86
C PHE A 155 11.49 -3.50 19.43
N ALA A 156 10.28 -3.18 18.94
CA ALA A 156 10.03 -2.84 17.56
C ALA A 156 10.82 -1.61 17.09
N GLU A 157 10.84 -0.56 17.90
CA GLU A 157 11.57 0.68 17.60
C GLU A 157 13.03 0.39 17.27
N ARG A 158 13.71 -0.32 18.16
CA ARG A 158 15.12 -0.69 17.99
C ARG A 158 15.37 -1.55 16.76
N ILE A 159 14.45 -2.47 16.42
CA ILE A 159 14.57 -3.31 15.23
C ILE A 159 14.48 -2.45 13.95
N LEU A 160 13.55 -1.50 13.93
CA LEU A 160 13.36 -0.61 12.78
C LEU A 160 14.51 0.42 12.65
N GLU A 161 15.15 0.82 13.76
CA GLU A 161 16.29 1.73 13.74
C GLU A 161 17.60 1.03 13.36
N ASP A 162 17.89 -0.10 14.00
CA ASP A 162 19.22 -0.73 13.94
C ASP A 162 19.32 -1.84 12.89
N ASP A 163 18.23 -2.58 12.62
CA ASP A 163 18.22 -3.83 11.87
C ASP A 163 17.23 -3.85 10.69
N MET A 164 16.70 -2.70 10.25
CA MET A 164 15.64 -2.63 9.25
C MET A 164 16.01 -3.32 7.93
N ASP A 165 17.25 -3.19 7.46
CA ASP A 165 17.71 -3.88 6.24
C ASP A 165 17.60 -5.40 6.39
N ARG A 166 18.10 -5.95 7.49
CA ARG A 166 18.03 -7.39 7.77
C ARG A 166 16.58 -7.86 7.97
N PHE A 167 15.76 -7.06 8.62
CA PHE A 167 14.36 -7.35 8.83
C PHE A 167 13.59 -7.40 7.51
N ALA A 168 13.76 -6.39 6.67
CA ALA A 168 13.14 -6.35 5.34
C ALA A 168 13.59 -7.51 4.46
N ARG A 169 14.88 -7.86 4.42
CA ARG A 169 15.42 -9.02 3.69
C ARG A 169 14.73 -10.31 4.10
N TYR A 170 14.58 -10.50 5.40
CA TYR A 170 13.91 -11.69 5.92
C TYR A 170 12.44 -11.73 5.50
N LEU A 171 11.69 -10.64 5.70
CA LEU A 171 10.29 -10.56 5.30
C LEU A 171 10.11 -10.82 3.79
N TRP A 172 10.90 -10.17 2.94
CA TRP A 172 10.83 -10.37 1.50
C TRP A 172 11.12 -11.82 1.11
N SER A 173 12.04 -12.47 1.81
CA SER A 173 12.40 -13.87 1.52
C SER A 173 11.29 -14.87 1.83
N ILE A 174 10.56 -14.65 2.91
CA ILE A 174 9.47 -15.55 3.33
C ILE A 174 8.14 -15.19 2.65
N TRP A 175 7.94 -13.93 2.23
CA TRP A 175 6.71 -13.51 1.57
C TRP A 175 6.71 -13.74 0.06
N SER A 176 7.89 -13.83 -0.56
CA SER A 176 8.04 -14.14 -1.97
C SER A 176 9.12 -15.22 -2.18
N PRO A 177 8.87 -16.45 -1.70
CA PRO A 177 9.88 -17.52 -1.72
C PRO A 177 10.27 -17.98 -3.12
N GLY A 178 9.35 -17.85 -4.10
CA GLY A 178 9.58 -18.18 -5.51
C GLY A 178 10.33 -17.11 -6.30
N TRP A 179 10.47 -15.90 -5.77
CA TRP A 179 11.19 -14.83 -6.46
C TRP A 179 12.69 -15.06 -6.45
N CYS A 180 13.34 -14.92 -7.62
CA CYS A 180 14.80 -15.09 -7.75
C CYS A 180 15.53 -14.27 -6.68
N ALA A 181 16.36 -14.94 -5.88
CA ALA A 181 17.05 -14.31 -4.75
C ALA A 181 17.93 -13.12 -5.19
N THR A 182 18.63 -13.23 -6.32
CA THR A 182 19.47 -12.16 -6.84
C THR A 182 18.65 -10.93 -7.25
N GLU A 183 17.53 -11.13 -7.95
CA GLU A 183 16.64 -10.04 -8.36
C GLU A 183 16.01 -9.36 -7.14
N ARG A 184 15.58 -10.15 -6.17
CA ARG A 184 15.02 -9.67 -4.90
C ARG A 184 16.03 -8.81 -4.14
N GLU A 185 17.29 -9.25 -4.03
CA GLU A 185 18.35 -8.50 -3.38
C GLU A 185 18.66 -7.17 -4.09
N ILE A 186 18.72 -7.17 -5.41
CA ILE A 186 18.91 -5.94 -6.20
C ILE A 186 17.76 -4.96 -5.96
N ALA A 187 16.53 -5.45 -5.99
CA ALA A 187 15.34 -4.64 -5.76
C ALA A 187 15.34 -4.03 -4.34
N LEU A 188 15.62 -4.87 -3.34
CA LEU A 188 15.61 -4.44 -1.94
C LEU A 188 16.71 -3.41 -1.61
N ALA A 189 17.91 -3.57 -2.18
CA ALA A 189 18.99 -2.60 -2.00
C ALA A 189 18.62 -1.17 -2.45
N GLY A 190 17.70 -1.05 -3.41
CA GLY A 190 17.12 0.24 -3.81
C GLY A 190 16.14 0.80 -2.80
N VAL A 191 15.35 -0.07 -2.17
CA VAL A 191 14.26 0.28 -1.26
C VAL A 191 14.76 0.66 0.14
N VAL A 192 15.78 -0.01 0.65
CA VAL A 192 16.28 0.21 2.03
C VAL A 192 16.58 1.68 2.33
N LYS A 193 17.05 2.44 1.35
CA LYS A 193 17.33 3.88 1.52
C LYS A 193 16.07 4.68 1.85
N SER A 194 14.91 4.24 1.43
CA SER A 194 13.65 4.93 1.71
C SER A 194 13.16 4.74 3.15
N PHE A 195 13.76 3.81 3.89
CA PHE A 195 13.49 3.56 5.31
C PHE A 195 14.34 4.41 6.26
N MET A 196 15.35 5.11 5.74
CA MET A 196 16.30 5.88 6.54
C MET A 196 15.86 7.33 6.77
N THR A 197 14.56 7.59 6.77
CA THR A 197 14.02 8.92 7.06
C THR A 197 13.81 9.10 8.55
N GLN A 198 13.84 10.35 9.02
CA GLN A 198 13.63 10.69 10.42
C GLN A 198 12.27 10.19 10.96
N ASP A 199 11.23 10.19 10.12
CA ASP A 199 9.85 9.92 10.53
C ASP A 199 9.44 8.45 10.31
N PHE A 200 10.29 7.62 9.67
CA PHE A 200 9.94 6.27 9.23
C PHE A 200 9.49 5.37 10.38
N VAL A 201 10.29 5.31 11.44
CA VAL A 201 10.04 4.40 12.57
C VAL A 201 8.71 4.74 13.25
N GLU A 202 8.49 6.02 13.55
CA GLU A 202 7.27 6.47 14.22
C GLU A 202 6.03 6.20 13.36
N ILE A 203 6.10 6.48 12.04
CA ILE A 203 5.00 6.23 11.11
C ILE A 203 4.68 4.73 11.00
N VAL A 204 5.69 3.86 10.84
CA VAL A 204 5.48 2.41 10.76
C VAL A 204 4.89 1.88 12.05
N LEU A 205 5.44 2.25 13.20
CA LEU A 205 4.90 1.83 14.49
C LEU A 205 3.47 2.31 14.69
N SER A 206 3.15 3.55 14.32
CA SER A 206 1.78 4.06 14.37
C SER A 206 0.82 3.23 13.51
N ALA A 207 1.22 2.88 12.28
CA ALA A 207 0.39 2.09 11.35
C ALA A 207 0.00 0.71 11.90
N TYR A 208 0.89 0.07 12.69
CA TYR A 208 0.67 -1.28 13.22
C TYR A 208 0.15 -1.30 14.66
N THR A 209 0.49 -0.31 15.47
CA THR A 209 0.04 -0.26 16.87
C THR A 209 -1.28 0.46 17.07
N GLY A 210 -1.67 1.28 16.11
CA GLY A 210 -2.80 2.19 16.25
C GLY A 210 -2.55 3.34 17.25
N LYS A 211 -1.31 3.59 17.63
CA LYS A 211 -0.95 4.73 18.48
C LYS A 211 -0.75 5.99 17.63
N GLY A 212 -0.97 7.14 18.25
CA GLY A 212 -0.72 8.42 17.57
C GLY A 212 -1.80 8.77 16.54
N HIS A 213 -3.07 8.46 16.80
CA HIS A 213 -4.19 8.87 15.94
C HIS A 213 -4.36 10.38 15.94
N ASP A 214 -4.59 10.94 14.77
CA ASP A 214 -5.00 12.33 14.64
C ASP A 214 -6.46 12.49 15.08
N ALA A 215 -6.68 13.15 16.20
CA ALA A 215 -8.03 13.37 16.75
C ALA A 215 -8.95 14.12 15.78
N ARG A 216 -8.40 14.91 14.85
CA ARG A 216 -9.16 15.61 13.81
C ARG A 216 -9.79 14.66 12.80
N LEU A 217 -9.26 13.44 12.70
CA LEU A 217 -9.70 12.39 11.77
C LEU A 217 -10.49 11.28 12.48
N SER A 218 -10.96 11.50 13.73
CA SER A 218 -11.64 10.47 14.52
C SER A 218 -12.91 9.93 13.87
N ASP A 219 -13.66 10.77 13.14
CA ASP A 219 -14.87 10.35 12.43
C ASP A 219 -14.54 9.41 11.27
N ILE A 220 -13.46 9.71 10.53
CA ILE A 220 -12.96 8.85 9.46
C ILE A 220 -12.49 7.51 10.04
N GLN A 221 -11.74 7.53 11.13
CA GLN A 221 -11.27 6.32 11.82
C GLN A 221 -12.44 5.46 12.31
N THR A 222 -13.45 6.08 12.88
CA THR A 222 -14.68 5.41 13.34
C THR A 222 -15.38 4.72 12.18
N THR A 223 -15.53 5.42 11.06
CA THR A 223 -16.17 4.89 9.86
C THR A 223 -15.35 3.72 9.25
N LEU A 224 -14.03 3.84 9.18
CA LEU A 224 -13.15 2.76 8.73
C LEU A 224 -13.24 1.53 9.64
N SER A 225 -13.33 1.75 10.96
CA SER A 225 -13.47 0.66 11.95
C SER A 225 -14.80 -0.09 11.82
N ALA A 226 -15.85 0.57 11.30
CA ALA A 226 -17.12 -0.07 10.97
C ALA A 226 -17.07 -0.94 9.71
N ARG A 227 -15.91 -1.04 9.05
CA ARG A 227 -15.69 -1.87 7.86
C ARG A 227 -16.59 -1.53 6.68
N PRO A 228 -16.48 -0.32 6.15
CA PRO A 228 -17.30 0.12 5.03
C PRO A 228 -17.06 -0.76 3.80
N ARG A 229 -18.10 -0.90 2.98
CA ARG A 229 -18.00 -1.65 1.72
C ARG A 229 -17.35 -0.81 0.64
N VAL A 230 -16.52 -1.45 -0.18
CA VAL A 230 -15.97 -0.90 -1.40
C VAL A 230 -16.95 -1.16 -2.55
N THR A 231 -17.51 -0.09 -3.11
CA THR A 231 -18.57 -0.18 -4.14
C THR A 231 -18.06 0.05 -5.56
N VAL A 232 -16.86 0.60 -5.71
CA VAL A 232 -16.26 0.89 -7.01
C VAL A 232 -15.83 -0.40 -7.74
N PRO A 233 -15.75 -0.39 -9.10
CA PRO A 233 -15.23 -1.52 -9.85
C PRO A 233 -13.85 -1.94 -9.35
N THR A 234 -13.72 -3.19 -8.88
CA THR A 234 -12.51 -3.67 -8.23
C THR A 234 -11.94 -4.91 -8.90
N THR A 235 -10.63 -4.91 -9.14
CA THR A 235 -9.83 -6.08 -9.52
C THR A 235 -8.94 -6.46 -8.35
N ILE A 236 -8.91 -7.74 -8.00
CA ILE A 236 -8.13 -8.28 -6.89
C ILE A 236 -7.05 -9.21 -7.45
N ILE A 237 -5.79 -8.94 -7.12
CA ILE A 237 -4.63 -9.73 -7.51
C ILE A 237 -4.04 -10.38 -6.27
N ARG A 238 -3.70 -11.68 -6.36
CA ARG A 238 -3.02 -12.43 -5.30
C ARG A 238 -1.84 -13.22 -5.83
N GLY A 239 -0.82 -13.32 -5.02
CA GLY A 239 0.20 -14.34 -5.18
C GLY A 239 -0.26 -15.65 -4.53
N GLY A 240 -0.11 -16.76 -5.23
CA GLY A 240 -0.45 -18.09 -4.68
C GLY A 240 0.56 -18.59 -3.64
N GLN A 241 1.73 -17.95 -3.60
CA GLN A 241 2.79 -18.23 -2.61
C GLN A 241 2.86 -17.16 -1.51
N ASP A 242 1.93 -16.19 -1.51
CA ASP A 242 1.87 -15.16 -0.48
C ASP A 242 1.31 -15.72 0.83
N PRO A 243 2.12 -15.88 1.89
CA PRO A 243 1.66 -16.44 3.15
C PRO A 243 0.71 -15.51 3.91
N LEU A 244 0.69 -14.20 3.59
CA LEU A 244 -0.15 -13.22 4.24
C LEU A 244 -1.60 -13.25 3.75
N GLU A 245 -1.88 -13.99 2.67
CA GLU A 245 -3.19 -14.09 2.01
C GLU A 245 -3.80 -15.50 2.11
N PRO A 246 -4.10 -16.01 3.33
CA PRO A 246 -4.64 -17.35 3.48
C PRO A 246 -6.02 -17.49 2.83
N PRO A 247 -6.40 -18.70 2.38
CA PRO A 247 -7.68 -18.94 1.71
C PRO A 247 -8.92 -18.45 2.48
N ALA A 248 -8.86 -18.43 3.81
CA ALA A 248 -9.92 -17.91 4.67
C ALA A 248 -10.22 -16.42 4.42
N TYR A 249 -9.25 -15.64 3.90
CA TYR A 249 -9.45 -14.23 3.58
C TYR A 249 -10.20 -14.01 2.26
N VAL A 250 -10.14 -14.97 1.36
CA VAL A 250 -10.84 -14.90 0.05
C VAL A 250 -12.36 -14.73 0.22
N ALA A 251 -12.94 -15.38 1.22
CA ALA A 251 -14.37 -15.27 1.52
C ALA A 251 -14.78 -13.86 1.99
N ARG A 252 -13.86 -13.07 2.56
CA ARG A 252 -14.14 -11.69 3.01
C ARG A 252 -14.38 -10.74 1.85
N ASP A 253 -13.79 -11.02 0.69
CA ASP A 253 -13.92 -10.13 -0.46
C ASP A 253 -15.36 -9.98 -0.91
N GLU A 254 -16.10 -11.07 -0.98
CA GLU A 254 -17.50 -11.06 -1.46
C GLU A 254 -18.44 -10.32 -0.50
N VAL A 255 -18.05 -10.19 0.76
CA VAL A 255 -18.80 -9.44 1.76
C VAL A 255 -18.54 -7.94 1.63
N PHE A 256 -17.29 -7.55 1.36
CA PHE A 256 -16.86 -6.15 1.45
C PHE A 256 -16.65 -5.47 0.09
N PHE A 257 -16.35 -6.21 -0.97
CA PHE A 257 -16.29 -5.66 -2.33
C PHE A 257 -17.58 -5.98 -3.09
N THR A 258 -18.41 -4.99 -3.33
CA THR A 258 -19.73 -5.22 -3.97
C THR A 258 -19.69 -5.20 -5.49
N SER A 259 -18.56 -4.81 -6.09
CA SER A 259 -18.38 -4.68 -7.54
C SER A 259 -17.08 -5.30 -8.03
N ILE A 260 -16.81 -6.56 -7.64
CA ILE A 260 -15.64 -7.30 -8.11
C ILE A 260 -15.80 -7.57 -9.61
N LYS A 261 -14.84 -7.12 -10.41
CA LYS A 261 -14.77 -7.36 -11.85
C LYS A 261 -13.89 -8.57 -12.17
N GLN A 262 -12.81 -8.73 -11.42
CA GLN A 262 -11.87 -9.82 -11.63
C GLN A 262 -11.16 -10.21 -10.33
N LYS A 263 -10.95 -11.52 -10.16
CA LYS A 263 -10.03 -12.08 -9.15
C LYS A 263 -8.96 -12.88 -9.88
N ILE A 264 -7.72 -12.57 -9.62
CA ILE A 264 -6.57 -13.20 -10.25
C ILE A 264 -5.68 -13.79 -9.14
N THR A 265 -5.29 -15.04 -9.32
CA THR A 265 -4.27 -15.68 -8.47
C THR A 265 -3.20 -16.27 -9.36
N TRP A 266 -1.95 -15.84 -9.16
CA TRP A 266 -0.78 -16.43 -9.84
C TRP A 266 -0.10 -17.43 -8.92
N PRO A 267 -0.15 -18.75 -9.24
CA PRO A 267 0.31 -19.80 -8.32
C PRO A 267 1.78 -19.74 -7.93
N ASP A 268 2.61 -19.16 -8.80
CA ASP A 268 4.06 -19.07 -8.72
C ASP A 268 4.58 -17.71 -8.21
N VAL A 269 3.69 -16.83 -7.76
CA VAL A 269 3.98 -15.47 -7.31
C VAL A 269 3.77 -15.35 -5.80
N GLY A 270 4.64 -14.59 -5.14
CA GLY A 270 4.51 -14.25 -3.73
C GLY A 270 3.79 -12.92 -3.49
N HIS A 271 4.18 -12.26 -2.43
CA HIS A 271 3.55 -11.02 -1.95
C HIS A 271 3.77 -9.82 -2.89
N PHE A 272 4.95 -9.74 -3.52
CA PHE A 272 5.34 -8.58 -4.33
C PHE A 272 5.04 -8.78 -5.82
N ALA A 273 3.81 -9.16 -6.16
CA ALA A 273 3.40 -9.48 -7.52
C ALA A 273 3.72 -8.37 -8.55
N HIS A 274 3.66 -7.10 -8.15
CA HIS A 274 4.03 -5.94 -8.98
C HIS A 274 5.51 -5.88 -9.32
N ARG A 275 6.36 -6.48 -8.49
CA ARG A 275 7.80 -6.63 -8.71
C ARG A 275 8.15 -7.93 -9.43
N GLU A 276 7.47 -9.02 -9.07
CA GLU A 276 7.73 -10.36 -9.60
C GLU A 276 7.22 -10.54 -11.03
N LYS A 277 6.06 -9.93 -11.37
CA LYS A 277 5.42 -10.05 -12.70
C LYS A 277 4.91 -8.71 -13.24
N PRO A 278 5.77 -7.70 -13.42
CA PRO A 278 5.32 -6.36 -13.82
C PRO A 278 4.59 -6.34 -15.16
N ALA A 279 4.97 -7.16 -16.13
CA ALA A 279 4.28 -7.25 -17.41
C ALA A 279 2.84 -7.78 -17.27
N ALA A 280 2.64 -8.85 -16.48
CA ALA A 280 1.31 -9.40 -16.22
C ALA A 280 0.42 -8.42 -15.46
N VAL A 281 0.99 -7.71 -14.47
CA VAL A 281 0.27 -6.63 -13.77
C VAL A 281 -0.14 -5.52 -14.74
N THR A 282 0.75 -5.14 -15.65
CA THR A 282 0.45 -4.12 -16.67
C THR A 282 -0.73 -4.55 -17.57
N GLU A 283 -0.76 -5.79 -18.04
CA GLU A 283 -1.88 -6.32 -18.81
C GLU A 283 -3.21 -6.28 -18.05
N VAL A 284 -3.19 -6.66 -16.78
CA VAL A 284 -4.38 -6.57 -15.92
C VAL A 284 -4.86 -5.12 -15.79
N LEU A 285 -3.95 -4.17 -15.61
CA LEU A 285 -4.29 -2.76 -15.50
C LEU A 285 -4.87 -2.22 -16.80
N LEU A 286 -4.28 -2.55 -17.95
CA LEU A 286 -4.81 -2.13 -19.27
C LEU A 286 -6.19 -2.69 -19.54
N ASN A 287 -6.50 -3.89 -19.08
CA ASN A 287 -7.82 -4.50 -19.22
C ASN A 287 -8.83 -3.95 -18.18
N ALA A 288 -8.35 -3.39 -17.10
CA ALA A 288 -9.20 -2.85 -16.03
C ALA A 288 -9.64 -1.40 -16.28
N ILE A 289 -8.89 -0.61 -17.07
CA ILE A 289 -9.11 0.83 -17.29
C ILE A 289 -9.95 1.14 -18.55
#